data_dbbd8bb150661f0d81d3875744fb423e
#
_entry.id   dbbd8bb150661f0d81d3875744fb423e
#
_cell.length_a   1.000
_cell.length_b   1.000
_cell.length_c   1.000
_cell.angle_alpha   90.00
_cell.angle_beta   90.00
_cell.angle_gamma   90.00
#
_symmetry.space_group_name_H-M   'P 1'
#
loop_
_entity.id
_entity.type
_entity.pdbx_description
1 polymer ?
#
loop_
_entity_poly.entity_id
_entity_poly.type
_entity_poly.pdbx_seq_one_letter_code
_entity_poly.pdbx_strand_id
1 'polypeptide(L)'
;MLLHLQYCMTENNQIKVAIVDDHKLFRKGVVLSMRQYVNIKFIMEADNGEELLEKLKTEKPDVILCDLKMPKKDGIDTTKQITKLYPEIRVIILTMYEDERFVGHLMDCGAAGYLLKNTDPTEIKKAIYDVVKTGFYLNPFVNKVLIKKNYSKQKFNPNLNSETVLSDREKEVLTLVCMEFTAAEISLKMDISARTVEAIKDRLMERFGVKNSVGLVFFAMKNQLID
;
A
#
# COMPACT_ATOMS: atom_id res chain seq x y z
N MET A 1 -42.35 -1.73 -9.52
CA MET A 1 -41.89 -2.01 -10.90
C MET A 1 -40.38 -2.04 -10.84
N LEU A 2 -39.83 -3.24 -10.57
CA LEU A 2 -38.42 -3.51 -10.39
C LEU A 2 -37.74 -3.56 -11.77
N LEU A 3 -36.91 -2.58 -12.08
CA LEU A 3 -35.97 -2.65 -13.19
C LEU A 3 -34.72 -3.42 -12.69
N HIS A 4 -34.73 -4.72 -12.90
CA HIS A 4 -33.53 -5.53 -12.94
C HIS A 4 -32.69 -5.07 -14.14
N LEU A 5 -31.67 -4.24 -13.87
CA LEU A 5 -30.54 -4.10 -14.78
C LEU A 5 -29.71 -5.38 -14.68
N GLN A 6 -30.16 -6.41 -15.39
CA GLN A 6 -29.32 -7.54 -15.78
C GLN A 6 -28.24 -6.96 -16.69
N TYR A 7 -27.03 -6.75 -16.12
CA TYR A 7 -25.84 -6.49 -16.92
C TYR A 7 -25.56 -7.77 -17.71
N CYS A 8 -26.15 -7.82 -18.90
CA CYS A 8 -25.87 -8.86 -19.89
C CYS A 8 -24.38 -8.70 -20.26
N MET A 9 -23.55 -9.61 -19.77
CA MET A 9 -22.20 -9.80 -20.27
C MET A 9 -22.32 -10.28 -21.72
N THR A 10 -22.40 -9.36 -22.65
CA THR A 10 -22.21 -9.66 -24.08
C THR A 10 -20.76 -10.11 -24.25
N GLU A 11 -20.53 -11.17 -24.99
CA GLU A 11 -19.28 -11.92 -25.19
C GLU A 11 -18.08 -11.10 -25.73
N ASN A 12 -18.17 -9.78 -25.77
CA ASN A 12 -17.17 -8.91 -26.41
C ASN A 12 -16.66 -7.74 -25.55
N ASN A 13 -16.94 -7.70 -24.23
CA ASN A 13 -16.50 -6.59 -23.39
C ASN A 13 -15.27 -6.99 -22.57
N GLN A 14 -14.05 -6.71 -23.12
CA GLN A 14 -12.79 -6.91 -22.42
C GLN A 14 -12.63 -5.83 -21.35
N ILE A 15 -12.33 -6.25 -20.11
CA ILE A 15 -11.93 -5.35 -19.03
C ILE A 15 -10.54 -4.79 -19.37
N LYS A 16 -10.44 -3.49 -19.54
CA LYS A 16 -9.18 -2.79 -19.78
C LYS A 16 -8.45 -2.57 -18.46
N VAL A 17 -7.24 -3.07 -18.36
CA VAL A 17 -6.44 -2.98 -17.14
C VAL A 17 -5.17 -2.20 -17.41
N ALA A 18 -4.81 -1.31 -16.48
CA ALA A 18 -3.48 -0.74 -16.38
C ALA A 18 -2.74 -1.34 -15.19
N ILE A 19 -1.40 -1.39 -15.27
CA ILE A 19 -0.55 -1.75 -14.14
C ILE A 19 0.55 -0.71 -13.98
N VAL A 20 0.74 -0.23 -12.75
CA VAL A 20 1.81 0.68 -12.39
C VAL A 20 2.62 0.09 -11.24
N ASP A 21 3.91 -0.10 -11.50
CA ASP A 21 4.85 -0.76 -10.58
C ASP A 21 6.28 -0.48 -11.08
N ASP A 22 7.20 -0.08 -10.22
CA ASP A 22 8.59 0.19 -10.61
C ASP A 22 9.42 -1.10 -10.82
N HIS A 23 8.92 -2.25 -10.34
CA HIS A 23 9.53 -3.56 -10.54
C HIS A 23 9.12 -4.18 -11.89
N LYS A 24 9.87 -3.89 -12.95
CA LYS A 24 9.58 -4.32 -14.32
C LYS A 24 9.34 -5.83 -14.49
N LEU A 25 10.11 -6.65 -13.75
CA LEU A 25 9.97 -8.11 -13.84
C LEU A 25 8.64 -8.58 -13.26
N PHE A 26 8.25 -8.04 -12.09
CA PHE A 26 6.97 -8.33 -11.46
C PHE A 26 5.81 -7.90 -12.36
N ARG A 27 5.84 -6.67 -12.89
CA ARG A 27 4.83 -6.13 -13.79
C ARG A 27 4.63 -7.03 -15.01
N LYS A 28 5.72 -7.43 -15.68
CA LYS A 28 5.67 -8.38 -16.80
C LYS A 28 5.13 -9.74 -16.40
N GLY A 29 5.48 -10.24 -15.21
CA GLY A 29 4.96 -11.50 -14.67
C GLY A 29 3.43 -11.47 -14.50
N VAL A 30 2.90 -10.38 -13.93
CA VAL A 30 1.45 -10.20 -13.77
C VAL A 30 0.77 -10.14 -15.15
N VAL A 31 1.26 -9.32 -16.07
CA VAL A 31 0.69 -9.24 -17.43
C VAL A 31 0.71 -10.59 -18.13
N LEU A 32 1.80 -11.34 -18.01
CA LEU A 32 1.92 -12.67 -18.62
C LEU A 32 0.94 -13.68 -18.01
N SER A 33 0.84 -13.71 -16.68
CA SER A 33 -0.07 -14.63 -15.97
C SER A 33 -1.54 -14.36 -16.29
N MET A 34 -1.89 -13.12 -16.63
CA MET A 34 -3.27 -12.74 -16.97
C MET A 34 -3.63 -13.03 -18.44
N ARG A 35 -2.69 -13.30 -19.33
CA ARG A 35 -2.96 -13.56 -20.77
C ARG A 35 -3.88 -14.75 -21.03
N GLN A 36 -3.94 -15.71 -20.12
CA GLN A 36 -4.86 -16.85 -20.22
C GLN A 36 -6.34 -16.44 -20.07
N TYR A 37 -6.65 -15.24 -19.60
CA TYR A 37 -8.00 -14.75 -19.37
C TYR A 37 -8.41 -13.78 -20.47
N VAL A 38 -9.11 -14.29 -21.49
CA VAL A 38 -9.47 -13.57 -22.73
C VAL A 38 -10.25 -12.26 -22.50
N ASN A 39 -10.95 -12.16 -21.37
CA ASN A 39 -11.75 -10.99 -21.02
C ASN A 39 -10.95 -9.92 -20.23
N ILE A 40 -9.66 -10.12 -19.99
CA ILE A 40 -8.78 -9.14 -19.35
C ILE A 40 -7.73 -8.69 -20.36
N LYS A 41 -7.67 -7.38 -20.62
CA LYS A 41 -6.69 -6.79 -21.55
C LYS A 41 -5.88 -5.72 -20.85
N PHE A 42 -4.58 -5.96 -20.71
CA PHE A 42 -3.66 -4.89 -20.30
C PHE A 42 -3.43 -3.94 -21.44
N ILE A 43 -3.85 -2.68 -21.26
CA ILE A 43 -3.72 -1.62 -22.25
C ILE A 43 -2.58 -0.66 -21.91
N MET A 44 -2.11 -0.66 -20.64
CA MET A 44 -1.16 0.33 -20.16
C MET A 44 -0.27 -0.25 -19.08
N GLU A 45 1.03 0.06 -19.17
CA GLU A 45 2.03 -0.19 -18.14
C GLU A 45 2.72 1.14 -17.81
N ALA A 46 3.06 1.36 -16.52
CA ALA A 46 3.80 2.53 -16.07
C ALA A 46 4.80 2.16 -14.96
N ASP A 47 5.90 2.90 -14.86
CA ASP A 47 6.94 2.70 -13.85
C ASP A 47 6.68 3.49 -12.56
N ASN A 48 5.75 4.45 -12.56
CA ASN A 48 5.38 5.30 -11.41
C ASN A 48 4.05 6.03 -11.65
N GLY A 49 3.53 6.66 -10.58
CA GLY A 49 2.24 7.35 -10.62
C GLY A 49 2.19 8.56 -11.56
N GLU A 50 3.31 9.28 -11.75
CA GLU A 50 3.35 10.42 -12.69
C GLU A 50 3.17 9.95 -14.14
N GLU A 51 3.91 8.93 -14.53
CA GLU A 51 3.81 8.33 -15.86
C GLU A 51 2.42 7.77 -16.13
N LEU A 52 1.82 7.10 -15.12
CA LEU A 52 0.45 6.62 -15.23
C LEU A 52 -0.54 7.75 -15.48
N LEU A 53 -0.48 8.82 -14.68
CA LEU A 53 -1.39 9.97 -14.81
C LEU A 53 -1.27 10.67 -16.17
N GLU A 54 -0.06 10.73 -16.75
CA GLU A 54 0.16 11.26 -18.07
C GLU A 54 -0.51 10.39 -19.16
N LYS A 55 -0.35 9.07 -19.05
CA LYS A 55 -0.98 8.11 -19.97
C LYS A 55 -2.52 8.09 -19.86
N LEU A 56 -3.07 8.33 -18.66
CA LEU A 56 -4.53 8.41 -18.46
C LEU A 56 -5.19 9.58 -19.20
N LYS A 57 -4.43 10.56 -19.69
CA LYS A 57 -4.97 11.65 -20.54
C LYS A 57 -5.38 11.16 -21.91
N THR A 58 -4.77 10.10 -22.40
CA THR A 58 -4.98 9.57 -23.77
C THR A 58 -5.85 8.32 -23.79
N GLU A 59 -5.71 7.43 -22.82
CA GLU A 59 -6.47 6.19 -22.75
C GLU A 59 -6.87 5.90 -21.30
N LYS A 60 -8.08 5.37 -21.09
CA LYS A 60 -8.62 5.09 -19.76
C LYS A 60 -8.88 3.60 -19.60
N PRO A 61 -8.27 2.97 -18.57
CA PRO A 61 -8.59 1.62 -18.17
C PRO A 61 -9.86 1.60 -17.30
N ASP A 62 -10.47 0.43 -17.15
CA ASP A 62 -11.53 0.18 -16.18
C ASP A 62 -10.95 -0.05 -14.78
N VAL A 63 -9.76 -0.72 -14.73
CA VAL A 63 -9.08 -1.09 -13.49
C VAL A 63 -7.59 -0.74 -13.57
N ILE A 64 -7.06 -0.24 -12.47
CA ILE A 64 -5.62 -0.02 -12.28
C ILE A 64 -5.12 -0.94 -11.17
N LEU A 65 -4.12 -1.77 -11.45
CA LEU A 65 -3.30 -2.44 -10.45
C LEU A 65 -2.15 -1.51 -10.09
N CYS A 66 -2.11 -1.03 -8.86
CA CYS A 66 -1.18 0.01 -8.42
C CYS A 66 -0.28 -0.48 -7.29
N ASP A 67 1.04 -0.45 -7.49
CA ASP A 67 1.96 -0.65 -6.38
C ASP A 67 1.87 0.52 -5.40
N LEU A 68 2.12 0.20 -4.13
CA LEU A 68 2.08 1.17 -3.05
C LEU A 68 3.34 2.04 -3.03
N LYS A 69 4.52 1.42 -3.19
CA LYS A 69 5.80 2.12 -3.09
C LYS A 69 6.44 2.26 -4.47
N MET A 70 6.44 3.46 -4.98
CA MET A 70 7.03 3.79 -6.28
C MET A 70 7.82 5.11 -6.18
N PRO A 71 8.85 5.32 -7.01
CA PRO A 71 9.56 6.59 -7.09
C PRO A 71 8.67 7.70 -7.64
N LYS A 72 9.05 8.95 -7.43
CA LYS A 72 8.37 10.18 -7.87
C LYS A 72 6.99 10.37 -7.22
N LYS A 73 6.00 9.54 -7.58
CA LYS A 73 4.66 9.56 -7.03
C LYS A 73 4.27 8.15 -6.58
N ASP A 74 4.01 8.01 -5.27
CA ASP A 74 3.62 6.75 -4.65
C ASP A 74 2.17 6.33 -4.92
N GLY A 75 1.81 5.12 -4.48
CA GLY A 75 0.48 4.56 -4.70
C GLY A 75 -0.63 5.27 -3.92
N ILE A 76 -0.33 5.89 -2.78
CA ILE A 76 -1.33 6.64 -1.99
C ILE A 76 -1.74 7.90 -2.76
N ASP A 77 -0.76 8.71 -3.13
CA ASP A 77 -1.03 9.96 -3.84
C ASP A 77 -1.59 9.71 -5.25
N THR A 78 -1.13 8.64 -5.89
CA THR A 78 -1.66 8.18 -7.18
C THR A 78 -3.14 7.80 -7.04
N THR A 79 -3.50 6.98 -6.04
CA THR A 79 -4.88 6.57 -5.79
C THR A 79 -5.78 7.78 -5.50
N LYS A 80 -5.38 8.68 -4.60
CA LYS A 80 -6.12 9.91 -4.28
C LYS A 80 -6.40 10.74 -5.52
N GLN A 81 -5.41 10.88 -6.39
CA GLN A 81 -5.55 11.70 -7.58
C GLN A 81 -6.44 11.04 -8.63
N ILE A 82 -6.31 9.72 -8.82
CA ILE A 82 -7.16 8.96 -9.75
C ILE A 82 -8.61 8.99 -9.29
N THR A 83 -8.90 8.67 -8.04
CA THR A 83 -10.28 8.64 -7.52
C THR A 83 -10.95 10.01 -7.58
N LYS A 84 -10.18 11.10 -7.52
CA LYS A 84 -10.69 12.46 -7.68
C LYS A 84 -10.94 12.85 -9.13
N LEU A 85 -10.03 12.52 -10.05
CA LEU A 85 -10.08 12.96 -11.45
C LEU A 85 -10.83 11.98 -12.35
N TYR A 86 -10.83 10.70 -12.01
CA TYR A 86 -11.39 9.59 -12.78
C TYR A 86 -12.18 8.64 -11.88
N PRO A 87 -13.31 9.06 -11.29
CA PRO A 87 -14.06 8.26 -10.31
C PRO A 87 -14.63 6.95 -10.86
N GLU A 88 -14.68 6.83 -12.19
CA GLU A 88 -15.09 5.60 -12.88
C GLU A 88 -14.01 4.51 -12.85
N ILE A 89 -12.73 4.88 -12.71
CA ILE A 89 -11.61 3.94 -12.71
C ILE A 89 -11.45 3.31 -11.33
N ARG A 90 -11.41 1.97 -11.27
CA ARG A 90 -11.22 1.22 -10.03
C ARG A 90 -9.72 0.98 -9.76
N VAL A 91 -9.24 1.39 -8.59
CA VAL A 91 -7.84 1.19 -8.20
C VAL A 91 -7.75 0.02 -7.23
N ILE A 92 -7.00 -1.02 -7.59
CA ILE A 92 -6.62 -2.13 -6.72
C ILE A 92 -5.15 -1.94 -6.35
N ILE A 93 -4.87 -1.86 -5.06
CA ILE A 93 -3.49 -1.82 -4.57
C ILE A 93 -2.90 -3.23 -4.62
N LEU A 94 -1.70 -3.35 -5.18
CA LEU A 94 -0.94 -4.61 -5.28
C LEU A 94 0.47 -4.39 -4.73
N THR A 95 0.75 -4.84 -3.51
CA THR A 95 1.94 -4.45 -2.74
C THR A 95 2.59 -5.60 -1.98
N MET A 96 3.84 -5.43 -1.57
CA MET A 96 4.54 -6.36 -0.66
C MET A 96 4.19 -6.13 0.83
N TYR A 97 3.51 -5.03 1.15
CA TYR A 97 3.25 -4.65 2.55
C TYR A 97 1.95 -5.27 3.07
N GLU A 98 2.06 -6.06 4.15
CA GLU A 98 0.93 -6.61 4.90
C GLU A 98 0.74 -5.81 6.20
N ASP A 99 0.29 -4.54 6.06
CA ASP A 99 0.11 -3.65 7.20
C ASP A 99 -1.33 -3.11 7.25
N GLU A 100 -2.04 -3.46 8.33
CA GLU A 100 -3.44 -3.09 8.55
C GLU A 100 -3.67 -1.56 8.46
N ARG A 101 -2.66 -0.75 8.81
CA ARG A 101 -2.75 0.72 8.79
C ARG A 101 -2.86 1.27 7.36
N PHE A 102 -2.07 0.72 6.43
CA PHE A 102 -2.14 1.12 5.03
C PHE A 102 -3.47 0.73 4.39
N VAL A 103 -3.99 -0.46 4.69
CA VAL A 103 -5.28 -0.91 4.16
C VAL A 103 -6.37 0.09 4.51
N GLY A 104 -6.53 0.41 5.80
CA GLY A 104 -7.58 1.34 6.25
C GLY A 104 -7.47 2.72 5.61
N HIS A 105 -6.24 3.24 5.45
CA HIS A 105 -6.01 4.55 4.84
C HIS A 105 -6.27 4.55 3.32
N LEU A 106 -5.82 3.52 2.62
CA LEU A 106 -6.00 3.41 1.17
C LEU A 106 -7.47 3.25 0.78
N MET A 107 -8.24 2.49 1.57
CA MET A 107 -9.69 2.39 1.37
C MET A 107 -10.37 3.76 1.57
N ASP A 108 -9.92 4.58 2.57
CA ASP A 108 -10.40 5.96 2.73
C ASP A 108 -10.00 6.87 1.55
N CYS A 109 -8.88 6.60 0.89
CA CYS A 109 -8.44 7.31 -0.30
C CYS A 109 -9.20 6.88 -1.56
N GLY A 110 -10.11 5.89 -1.45
CA GLY A 110 -10.95 5.41 -2.54
C GLY A 110 -10.37 4.21 -3.30
N ALA A 111 -9.39 3.49 -2.74
CA ALA A 111 -8.97 2.21 -3.32
C ALA A 111 -10.15 1.23 -3.33
N ALA A 112 -10.34 0.54 -4.45
CA ALA A 112 -11.40 -0.46 -4.61
C ALA A 112 -11.01 -1.86 -4.12
N GLY A 113 -9.71 -2.11 -3.89
CA GLY A 113 -9.21 -3.37 -3.38
C GLY A 113 -7.75 -3.28 -2.92
N TYR A 114 -7.32 -4.29 -2.17
CA TYR A 114 -5.95 -4.40 -1.67
C TYR A 114 -5.52 -5.86 -1.71
N LEU A 115 -4.41 -6.13 -2.41
CA LEU A 115 -3.82 -7.45 -2.59
C LEU A 115 -2.31 -7.40 -2.28
N LEU A 116 -1.79 -8.53 -1.85
CA LEU A 116 -0.34 -8.70 -1.72
C LEU A 116 0.27 -9.18 -3.05
N LYS A 117 1.50 -8.78 -3.34
CA LYS A 117 2.23 -9.18 -4.56
C LYS A 117 2.51 -10.69 -4.65
N ASN A 118 2.43 -11.42 -3.51
CA ASN A 118 2.54 -12.88 -3.46
C ASN A 118 1.19 -13.60 -3.62
N THR A 119 0.12 -12.86 -3.90
CA THR A 119 -1.20 -13.41 -4.15
C THR A 119 -1.24 -14.22 -5.44
N ASP A 120 -2.03 -15.31 -5.43
CA ASP A 120 -2.21 -16.14 -6.62
C ASP A 120 -2.86 -15.35 -7.78
N PRO A 121 -2.42 -15.55 -9.03
CA PRO A 121 -3.01 -14.89 -10.19
C PRO A 121 -4.53 -15.05 -10.32
N THR A 122 -5.09 -16.16 -9.85
CA THR A 122 -6.55 -16.39 -9.86
C THR A 122 -7.28 -15.41 -8.93
N GLU A 123 -6.66 -15.02 -7.82
CA GLU A 123 -7.23 -14.02 -6.92
C GLU A 123 -7.11 -12.61 -7.49
N ILE A 124 -6.02 -12.28 -8.19
CA ILE A 124 -5.90 -11.01 -8.94
C ILE A 124 -7.02 -10.92 -9.99
N LYS A 125 -7.23 -11.98 -10.76
CA LYS A 125 -8.35 -12.09 -11.69
C LYS A 125 -9.68 -11.82 -10.99
N LYS A 126 -9.95 -12.53 -9.89
CA LYS A 126 -11.19 -12.39 -9.13
C LYS A 126 -11.40 -10.94 -8.68
N ALA A 127 -10.34 -10.31 -8.14
CA ALA A 127 -10.40 -8.92 -7.70
C ALA A 127 -10.74 -7.97 -8.85
N ILE A 128 -10.14 -8.15 -10.04
CA ILE A 128 -10.44 -7.36 -11.24
C ILE A 128 -11.93 -7.48 -11.61
N TYR A 129 -12.47 -8.70 -11.63
CA TYR A 129 -13.90 -8.91 -11.95
C TYR A 129 -14.82 -8.31 -10.88
N ASP A 130 -14.50 -8.51 -9.61
CA ASP A 130 -15.35 -8.06 -8.50
C ASP A 130 -15.39 -6.53 -8.45
N VAL A 131 -14.27 -5.81 -8.63
CA VAL A 131 -14.28 -4.33 -8.62
C VAL A 131 -15.06 -3.74 -9.79
N VAL A 132 -15.05 -4.38 -10.95
CA VAL A 132 -15.87 -3.94 -12.10
C VAL A 132 -17.33 -4.20 -11.84
N LYS A 133 -17.68 -5.35 -11.25
CA LYS A 133 -19.07 -5.77 -11.01
C LYS A 133 -19.73 -5.06 -9.84
N THR A 134 -19.01 -4.92 -8.71
CA THR A 134 -19.57 -4.46 -7.44
C THR A 134 -19.00 -3.12 -6.96
N GLY A 135 -17.92 -2.64 -7.59
CA GLY A 135 -17.22 -1.43 -7.21
C GLY A 135 -16.06 -1.65 -6.24
N PHE A 136 -15.95 -2.82 -5.60
CA PHE A 136 -14.90 -3.12 -4.63
C PHE A 136 -14.57 -4.61 -4.55
N TYR A 137 -13.39 -4.91 -4.03
CA TYR A 137 -12.95 -6.26 -3.68
C TYR A 137 -12.43 -6.30 -2.24
N LEU A 138 -13.03 -7.12 -1.40
CA LEU A 138 -12.69 -7.27 0.01
C LEU A 138 -12.29 -8.72 0.31
N ASN A 139 -11.01 -8.97 0.46
CA ASN A 139 -10.52 -10.25 0.97
C ASN A 139 -10.64 -10.31 2.51
N PRO A 140 -10.43 -11.49 3.15
CA PRO A 140 -10.55 -11.63 4.60
C PRO A 140 -9.66 -10.68 5.41
N PHE A 141 -8.46 -10.36 4.89
CA PHE A 141 -7.54 -9.42 5.53
C PHE A 141 -8.11 -7.98 5.53
N VAL A 142 -8.58 -7.51 4.37
CA VAL A 142 -9.21 -6.18 4.24
C VAL A 142 -10.47 -6.09 5.11
N ASN A 143 -11.33 -7.10 5.08
CA ASN A 143 -12.53 -7.16 5.91
C ASN A 143 -12.21 -7.03 7.40
N LYS A 144 -11.22 -7.78 7.90
CA LYS A 144 -10.77 -7.72 9.29
C LYS A 144 -10.33 -6.30 9.68
N VAL A 145 -9.56 -5.63 8.81
CA VAL A 145 -9.08 -4.27 9.05
C VAL A 145 -10.22 -3.26 9.09
N LEU A 146 -11.13 -3.31 8.13
CA LEU A 146 -12.26 -2.39 8.07
C LEU A 146 -13.21 -2.55 9.26
N ILE A 147 -13.46 -3.79 9.73
CA ILE A 147 -14.22 -4.06 10.94
C ILE A 147 -13.52 -3.43 12.15
N LYS A 148 -12.22 -3.68 12.35
CA LYS A 148 -11.45 -3.08 13.46
C LYS A 148 -11.47 -1.55 13.42
N LYS A 149 -11.35 -0.96 12.24
CA LYS A 149 -11.32 0.49 12.04
C LYS A 149 -12.64 1.15 12.48
N ASN A 150 -13.78 0.51 12.22
CA ASN A 150 -15.08 1.01 12.68
C ASN A 150 -15.21 1.07 14.21
N TYR A 151 -14.40 0.30 14.94
CA TYR A 151 -14.33 0.31 16.40
C TYR A 151 -13.25 1.25 16.97
N SER A 152 -12.28 1.71 16.14
CA SER A 152 -11.21 2.62 16.55
C SER A 152 -11.25 3.93 15.79
N LYS A 153 -11.54 5.05 16.48
CA LYS A 153 -11.63 6.41 15.90
C LYS A 153 -10.27 7.06 15.58
N GLN A 154 -9.18 6.31 15.46
CA GLN A 154 -7.86 6.88 15.16
C GLN A 154 -7.63 7.07 13.67
N LYS A 155 -7.43 8.31 13.24
CA LYS A 155 -6.98 8.65 11.88
C LYS A 155 -5.48 8.36 11.77
N PHE A 156 -5.13 7.45 10.89
CA PHE A 156 -3.75 7.19 10.47
C PHE A 156 -3.45 7.99 9.19
N ASN A 157 -2.32 8.69 9.18
CA ASN A 157 -1.85 9.41 7.99
C ASN A 157 -0.47 8.86 7.59
N PRO A 158 -0.41 7.82 6.75
CA PRO A 158 0.85 7.22 6.32
C PRO A 158 1.58 8.13 5.35
N ASN A 159 2.86 8.36 5.63
CA ASN A 159 3.76 9.05 4.71
C ASN A 159 4.74 8.02 4.13
N LEU A 160 4.50 7.56 2.90
CA LEU A 160 5.36 6.59 2.20
C LEU A 160 6.65 7.19 1.67
N ASN A 161 6.64 8.51 1.41
CA ASN A 161 7.83 9.25 0.96
C ASN A 161 8.76 9.66 2.11
N SER A 162 8.36 9.44 3.35
CA SER A 162 9.40 9.26 4.33
C SER A 162 10.10 7.93 3.98
N GLU A 163 11.10 7.96 3.10
CA GLU A 163 12.31 7.25 3.46
C GLU A 163 12.37 7.40 4.95
N THR A 164 12.64 6.35 5.69
CA THR A 164 12.80 6.42 7.12
C THR A 164 14.04 7.27 7.41
N VAL A 165 13.99 8.54 7.04
CA VAL A 165 15.00 9.52 7.38
C VAL A 165 14.78 9.76 8.86
N LEU A 166 15.41 8.86 9.62
CA LEU A 166 15.63 9.09 11.03
C LEU A 166 16.45 10.35 11.14
N SER A 167 16.06 11.29 12.00
CA SER A 167 16.99 12.33 12.43
C SER A 167 18.25 11.66 13.02
N ASP A 168 19.39 12.31 12.94
CA ASP A 168 20.63 11.76 13.48
C ASP A 168 20.46 11.26 14.92
N ARG A 169 19.69 12.00 15.69
CA ARG A 169 19.36 11.65 17.08
C ARG A 169 18.49 10.40 17.21
N GLU A 170 17.50 10.22 16.34
CA GLU A 170 16.66 9.02 16.31
C GLU A 170 17.46 7.80 15.83
N LYS A 171 18.34 7.98 14.84
CA LYS A 171 19.24 6.93 14.36
C LYS A 171 20.20 6.48 15.46
N GLU A 172 20.80 7.42 16.19
CA GLU A 172 21.71 7.13 17.29
C GLU A 172 21.01 6.37 18.43
N VAL A 173 19.83 6.84 18.88
CA VAL A 173 19.02 6.09 19.87
C VAL A 173 18.69 4.69 19.39
N LEU A 174 18.23 4.55 18.13
CA LEU A 174 17.87 3.26 17.56
C LEU A 174 19.06 2.30 17.50
N THR A 175 20.22 2.79 17.09
CA THR A 175 21.47 2.03 17.06
C THR A 175 21.85 1.52 18.44
N LEU A 176 21.81 2.40 19.46
CA LEU A 176 22.12 2.01 20.83
C LEU A 176 21.09 1.02 21.41
N VAL A 177 19.82 1.14 21.09
CA VAL A 177 18.79 0.14 21.45
C VAL A 177 19.09 -1.22 20.78
N CYS A 178 19.53 -1.22 19.55
CA CYS A 178 19.93 -2.47 18.85
C CYS A 178 21.22 -3.09 19.42
N MET A 179 22.06 -2.28 20.06
CA MET A 179 23.24 -2.74 20.83
C MET A 179 22.88 -3.12 22.30
N GLU A 180 21.60 -3.28 22.60
CA GLU A 180 21.06 -3.72 23.90
C GLU A 180 21.31 -2.73 25.08
N PHE A 181 21.63 -1.44 24.80
CA PHE A 181 21.76 -0.44 25.86
C PHE A 181 20.41 -0.10 26.45
N THR A 182 20.37 0.02 27.78
CA THR A 182 19.21 0.51 28.52
C THR A 182 19.00 2.02 28.32
N ALA A 183 17.79 2.52 28.60
CA ALA A 183 17.52 3.96 28.49
C ALA A 183 18.41 4.82 29.40
N ALA A 184 18.81 4.29 30.55
CA ALA A 184 19.76 4.96 31.46
C ALA A 184 21.17 5.06 30.85
N GLU A 185 21.67 3.99 30.25
CA GLU A 185 22.97 3.96 29.59
C GLU A 185 23.00 4.85 28.34
N ILE A 186 21.92 4.83 27.54
CA ILE A 186 21.75 5.71 26.37
C ILE A 186 21.75 7.18 26.81
N SER A 187 21.05 7.49 27.91
CA SER A 187 20.99 8.86 28.45
C SER A 187 22.36 9.41 28.80
N LEU A 188 23.23 8.57 29.40
CA LEU A 188 24.61 8.93 29.72
C LEU A 188 25.48 9.12 28.47
N LYS A 189 25.31 8.25 27.45
CA LYS A 189 26.09 8.30 26.20
C LYS A 189 25.75 9.51 25.34
N MET A 190 24.48 9.90 25.32
CA MET A 190 23.97 10.98 24.47
C MET A 190 23.80 12.32 25.17
N ASP A 191 24.13 12.40 26.45
CA ASP A 191 23.93 13.59 27.30
C ASP A 191 22.49 14.13 27.24
N ILE A 192 21.51 13.23 27.43
CA ILE A 192 20.08 13.54 27.46
C ILE A 192 19.42 12.83 28.63
N SER A 193 18.22 13.26 29.03
CA SER A 193 17.50 12.56 30.10
C SER A 193 16.99 11.18 29.64
N ALA A 194 16.94 10.21 30.55
CA ALA A 194 16.34 8.90 30.29
C ALA A 194 14.89 9.01 29.80
N ARG A 195 14.14 10.02 30.30
CA ARG A 195 12.78 10.33 29.85
C ARG A 195 12.76 10.75 28.37
N THR A 196 13.77 11.48 27.92
CA THR A 196 13.91 11.87 26.49
C THR A 196 14.19 10.64 25.63
N VAL A 197 15.02 9.71 26.10
CA VAL A 197 15.30 8.44 25.42
C VAL A 197 14.02 7.62 25.24
N GLU A 198 13.26 7.44 26.33
CA GLU A 198 11.98 6.71 26.28
C GLU A 198 10.98 7.40 25.34
N ALA A 199 10.87 8.72 25.36
CA ALA A 199 9.99 9.45 24.45
C ALA A 199 10.40 9.28 22.95
N ILE A 200 11.70 9.16 22.65
CA ILE A 200 12.19 8.86 21.29
C ILE A 200 11.84 7.41 20.92
N LYS A 201 12.06 6.45 21.82
CA LYS A 201 11.70 5.04 21.60
C LYS A 201 10.20 4.87 21.35
N ASP A 202 9.37 5.49 22.17
CA ASP A 202 7.90 5.44 22.04
C ASP A 202 7.46 6.02 20.68
N ARG A 203 8.02 7.14 20.28
CA ARG A 203 7.76 7.77 18.97
C ARG A 203 8.18 6.87 17.80
N LEU A 204 9.35 6.22 17.91
CA LEU A 204 9.83 5.28 16.90
C LEU A 204 8.95 4.02 16.87
N MET A 205 8.54 3.51 18.03
CA MET A 205 7.63 2.37 18.10
C MET A 205 6.26 2.70 17.47
N GLU A 206 5.71 3.87 17.77
CA GLU A 206 4.47 4.36 17.17
C GLU A 206 4.65 4.54 15.64
N ARG A 207 5.73 5.21 15.21
CA ARG A 207 6.05 5.48 13.80
C ARG A 207 6.21 4.19 12.99
N PHE A 208 6.87 3.17 13.54
CA PHE A 208 7.09 1.88 12.87
C PHE A 208 5.99 0.85 13.16
N GLY A 209 5.04 1.17 14.02
CA GLY A 209 3.90 0.31 14.35
C GLY A 209 4.27 -0.95 15.11
N VAL A 210 5.32 -0.90 15.90
CA VAL A 210 5.79 -2.00 16.74
C VAL A 210 5.39 -1.78 18.22
N LYS A 211 5.24 -2.88 18.98
CA LYS A 211 4.66 -2.81 20.33
C LYS A 211 5.67 -2.71 21.48
N ASN A 212 6.94 -3.01 21.19
CA ASN A 212 8.01 -3.04 22.20
C ASN A 212 9.38 -2.89 21.55
N SER A 213 10.41 -2.76 22.39
CA SER A 213 11.80 -2.59 21.92
C SER A 213 12.29 -3.76 21.07
N VAL A 214 11.87 -5.00 21.33
CA VAL A 214 12.23 -6.16 20.52
C VAL A 214 11.67 -6.02 19.10
N GLY A 215 10.41 -5.59 18.98
CA GLY A 215 9.80 -5.28 17.69
C GLY A 215 10.51 -4.14 16.96
N LEU A 216 10.98 -3.14 17.72
CA LEU A 216 11.74 -2.00 17.18
C LEU A 216 13.09 -2.45 16.60
N VAL A 217 13.84 -3.30 17.32
CA VAL A 217 15.10 -3.90 16.85
C VAL A 217 14.88 -4.74 15.59
N PHE A 218 13.89 -5.64 15.64
CA PHE A 218 13.56 -6.47 14.48
C PHE A 218 13.20 -5.65 13.25
N PHE A 219 12.41 -4.59 13.42
CA PHE A 219 12.03 -3.67 12.35
C PHE A 219 13.25 -2.94 11.77
N ALA A 220 14.14 -2.44 12.62
CA ALA A 220 15.35 -1.74 12.21
C ALA A 220 16.28 -2.62 11.38
N MET A 221 16.52 -3.87 11.81
CA MET A 221 17.33 -4.86 11.09
C MET A 221 16.70 -5.25 9.75
N LYS A 222 15.38 -5.53 9.73
CA LYS A 222 14.66 -5.93 8.52
C LYS A 222 14.68 -4.85 7.43
N ASN A 223 14.65 -3.57 7.84
CA ASN A 223 14.58 -2.42 6.93
C ASN A 223 15.93 -1.73 6.73
N GLN A 224 17.04 -2.30 7.22
CA GLN A 224 18.41 -1.78 7.06
C GLN A 224 18.53 -0.31 7.51
N LEU A 225 17.86 0.07 8.62
CA LEU A 225 17.87 1.43 9.16
C LEU A 225 19.14 1.74 9.95
N ILE A 226 19.89 0.72 10.30
CA ILE A 226 21.17 0.72 11.01
C ILE A 226 22.12 -0.21 10.29
N ASP A 227 23.39 0.15 10.27
CA ASP A 227 24.48 -0.63 9.69
C ASP A 227 24.88 -1.78 10.61
#